data_b008b453e4cabecf9bd0d5e7e38a0f3f
#
_entry.id   b008b453e4cabecf9bd0d5e7e38a0f3f
#
_cell.length_a   1.000
_cell.length_b   1.000
_cell.length_c   1.000
_cell.angle_alpha   90.00
_cell.angle_beta   90.00
_cell.angle_gamma   90.00
#
_symmetry.space_group_name_H-M   'P 1'
#
loop_
_entity.id
_entity.type
_entity.pdbx_description
1 polymer ?
#
loop_
_entity_poly.entity_id
_entity_poly.type
_entity_poly.pdbx_seq_one_letter_code
_entity_poly.pdbx_strand_id
1 'polypeptide(L)'
;MFKTDLLYSDEEYVYKKHKIIEDHVIDDLKISKIFDFCAPLGFDRIKKEDVSYTLSELKNPCRLKKDILYRQNIFKNFLDSDTLVNNLHRALEDINILCKIKENYDFDYGGEKNVEYLKAVNYIFFLKSYKLFLDNIYSILKSGAADGRNDQQSEGLHRLFAQTELEKNKMDSDGVSKPIEEFLSYFADKTNISGELRTQNGVFTMLNFDTDINNIKSTYPQKIQFLDLLKNVEDRLGIYKPENEIKTKGTSESAGETGESENAVYLPDKYTNFEKNFILQLIYDYEDDNGVNFLPLVKKIIEIHDSLDISEFPKILNQVKFYRTMCKIIKTVSSFSENPMCYPEVFEDYVSFDVKDFFDPTIIVQKLADFQEKYNTRNLPEEKIGGIVPNDISFDNKSLFVVTGPNNGGKTAFVRAAGISVIFFGAGAPVFAKKAKMSAGLNIHSHFTANETHIKESGRLQDELNRLNGVIKSCDNFSFIILNETFAGTNSIKALALFEDFLQSLANINFLCVYVTHFHNIAFCVEDKTAGGQKLYDKCDNLIAVMDNESGVRTYRILPVKPSDTSYSKDIVIKHGLSWEQLKANLRIGDL
;
A
#
# COMPACT_ATOMS: atom_id res chain seq x y z
N MET A 1 -8.37 25.94 3.64
CA MET A 1 -7.22 25.03 3.67
C MET A 1 -7.79 23.63 3.53
N PHE A 2 -7.38 22.90 2.52
CA PHE A 2 -7.83 21.52 2.29
C PHE A 2 -7.21 20.64 3.37
N LYS A 3 -8.04 19.97 4.17
CA LYS A 3 -7.57 19.14 5.30
C LYS A 3 -8.36 17.84 5.32
N THR A 4 -7.85 16.81 4.68
CA THR A 4 -8.41 15.46 4.76
C THR A 4 -7.29 14.46 4.95
N ASP A 5 -7.45 13.57 5.93
CA ASP A 5 -6.55 12.44 6.14
C ASP A 5 -7.33 11.13 5.96
N LEU A 6 -6.85 10.23 5.11
CA LEU A 6 -7.46 8.92 4.88
C LEU A 6 -6.88 7.83 5.79
N LEU A 7 -5.79 8.11 6.50
CA LEU A 7 -5.17 7.17 7.42
C LEU A 7 -5.59 7.39 8.88
N TYR A 8 -5.99 8.61 9.25
CA TYR A 8 -6.35 8.95 10.63
C TYR A 8 -7.68 9.68 10.71
N SER A 9 -8.48 9.31 11.71
CA SER A 9 -9.82 9.86 11.94
C SER A 9 -9.81 11.29 12.50
N ASP A 10 -8.69 11.74 13.04
CA ASP A 10 -8.52 13.02 13.69
C ASP A 10 -7.40 13.82 13.04
N GLU A 11 -7.69 15.05 12.58
CA GLU A 11 -6.73 15.93 11.91
C GLU A 11 -5.65 16.47 12.89
N GLU A 12 -5.93 16.48 14.19
CA GLU A 12 -4.98 16.92 15.23
C GLU A 12 -4.10 15.77 15.73
N TYR A 13 -4.13 14.60 15.07
CA TYR A 13 -3.31 13.48 15.46
C TYR A 13 -1.83 13.82 15.26
N VAL A 14 -1.28 14.51 16.25
CA VAL A 14 0.17 14.69 16.38
C VAL A 14 0.79 13.32 16.52
N TYR A 15 1.64 12.93 15.59
CA TYR A 15 2.49 11.75 15.64
C TYR A 15 3.21 11.66 17.00
N LYS A 16 2.52 11.18 18.03
CA LYS A 16 3.20 10.68 19.21
C LYS A 16 4.07 9.57 18.69
N LYS A 17 5.38 9.63 18.93
CA LYS A 17 6.36 8.63 18.49
C LYS A 17 5.79 7.23 18.69
N HIS A 18 5.20 6.66 17.63
CA HIS A 18 4.69 5.29 17.65
C HIS A 18 5.90 4.37 17.69
N LYS A 19 5.79 3.29 18.44
CA LYS A 19 6.76 2.19 18.31
C LYS A 19 6.57 1.63 16.90
N ILE A 20 7.56 1.84 16.05
CA ILE A 20 7.59 1.33 14.68
C ILE A 20 7.87 -0.17 14.74
N ILE A 21 7.16 -0.96 13.94
CA ILE A 21 7.46 -2.38 13.76
C ILE A 21 8.83 -2.47 13.08
N GLU A 22 9.74 -3.25 13.65
CA GLU A 22 11.10 -3.37 13.15
C GLU A 22 11.15 -4.16 11.83
N ASP A 23 12.13 -3.87 10.98
CA ASP A 23 12.26 -4.48 9.65
C ASP A 23 12.36 -6.00 9.71
N HIS A 24 13.08 -6.55 10.69
CA HIS A 24 13.22 -7.99 10.84
C HIS A 24 11.87 -8.71 11.06
N VAL A 25 10.87 -8.04 11.66
CA VAL A 25 9.51 -8.61 11.82
C VAL A 25 8.83 -8.80 10.46
N ILE A 26 8.97 -7.83 9.56
CA ILE A 26 8.46 -7.91 8.19
C ILE A 26 9.11 -9.06 7.43
N ASP A 27 10.41 -9.27 7.63
CA ASP A 27 11.20 -10.33 6.99
C ASP A 27 10.87 -11.71 7.58
N ASP A 28 10.80 -11.86 8.90
CA ASP A 28 10.42 -13.08 9.61
C ASP A 28 9.05 -13.58 9.16
N LEU A 29 8.11 -12.65 8.98
CA LEU A 29 6.76 -12.93 8.52
C LEU A 29 6.65 -13.04 6.99
N LYS A 30 7.74 -12.81 6.24
CA LYS A 30 7.81 -12.86 4.77
C LYS A 30 6.78 -11.96 4.09
N ILE A 31 6.44 -10.83 4.70
CA ILE A 31 5.45 -9.89 4.14
C ILE A 31 5.94 -9.33 2.82
N SER A 32 7.21 -8.92 2.73
CA SER A 32 7.79 -8.42 1.48
C SER A 32 7.59 -9.40 0.31
N LYS A 33 7.70 -10.71 0.54
CA LYS A 33 7.46 -11.72 -0.51
C LYS A 33 6.05 -11.73 -1.06
N ILE A 34 5.05 -11.45 -0.21
CA ILE A 34 3.65 -11.34 -0.66
C ILE A 34 3.51 -10.16 -1.60
N PHE A 35 4.10 -9.01 -1.24
CA PHE A 35 4.04 -7.78 -2.03
C PHE A 35 4.81 -7.94 -3.34
N ASP A 36 6.05 -8.45 -3.30
CA ASP A 36 6.90 -8.64 -4.47
C ASP A 36 6.25 -9.55 -5.52
N PHE A 37 5.48 -10.55 -5.08
CA PHE A 37 4.75 -11.43 -5.98
C PHE A 37 3.46 -10.79 -6.51
N CYS A 38 2.62 -10.22 -5.65
CA CYS A 38 1.28 -9.77 -6.04
C CYS A 38 1.28 -8.42 -6.76
N ALA A 39 2.17 -7.49 -6.42
CA ALA A 39 2.18 -6.14 -6.96
C ALA A 39 2.35 -6.06 -8.49
N PRO A 40 3.23 -6.86 -9.14
CA PRO A 40 3.42 -6.81 -10.59
C PRO A 40 2.35 -7.57 -11.40
N LEU A 41 1.39 -8.26 -10.76
CA LEU A 41 0.41 -9.09 -11.44
C LEU A 41 -0.67 -8.26 -12.16
N GLY A 42 -1.09 -8.75 -13.34
CA GLY A 42 -2.21 -8.19 -14.10
C GLY A 42 -1.89 -6.87 -14.80
N PHE A 43 -2.93 -6.18 -15.28
CA PHE A 43 -2.81 -4.91 -16.00
C PHE A 43 -2.57 -3.72 -15.06
N ASP A 44 -3.17 -3.75 -13.86
CA ASP A 44 -3.05 -2.70 -12.84
C ASP A 44 -1.81 -2.92 -11.95
N ARG A 45 -0.62 -2.91 -12.56
CA ARG A 45 0.63 -3.11 -11.84
C ARG A 45 0.85 -2.00 -10.81
N ILE A 46 1.40 -2.40 -9.66
CA ILE A 46 1.81 -1.46 -8.62
C ILE A 46 3.30 -1.15 -8.81
N LYS A 47 3.66 0.12 -8.75
CA LYS A 47 5.05 0.59 -8.85
C LYS A 47 5.84 0.17 -7.60
N LYS A 48 7.14 -0.04 -7.73
CA LYS A 48 8.01 -0.42 -6.58
C LYS A 48 8.01 0.64 -5.48
N GLU A 49 7.94 1.91 -5.85
CA GLU A 49 7.87 3.02 -4.89
C GLU A 49 6.59 2.95 -4.04
N ASP A 50 5.46 2.60 -4.66
CA ASP A 50 4.17 2.47 -3.96
C ASP A 50 4.19 1.25 -3.01
N VAL A 51 4.87 0.16 -3.40
CA VAL A 51 5.12 -1.00 -2.52
C VAL A 51 5.97 -0.58 -1.32
N SER A 52 7.08 0.13 -1.56
CA SER A 52 7.98 0.60 -0.49
C SER A 52 7.27 1.54 0.48
N TYR A 53 6.46 2.47 -0.04
CA TYR A 53 5.62 3.34 0.78
C TYR A 53 4.63 2.54 1.62
N THR A 54 3.93 1.57 1.01
CA THR A 54 2.95 0.73 1.70
C THR A 54 3.60 -0.09 2.82
N LEU A 55 4.77 -0.68 2.57
CA LEU A 55 5.51 -1.42 3.60
C LEU A 55 5.96 -0.50 4.74
N SER A 56 6.32 0.76 4.46
CA SER A 56 6.63 1.73 5.51
C SER A 56 5.41 2.09 6.36
N GLU A 57 4.23 2.22 5.75
CA GLU A 57 2.98 2.48 6.48
C GLU A 57 2.54 1.26 7.33
N LEU A 58 2.76 0.04 6.85
CA LEU A 58 2.48 -1.17 7.63
C LEU A 58 3.31 -1.26 8.92
N LYS A 59 4.50 -0.65 8.95
CA LYS A 59 5.32 -0.56 10.14
C LYS A 59 4.80 0.46 11.18
N ASN A 60 3.82 1.28 10.80
CA ASN A 60 3.17 2.29 11.65
C ASN A 60 1.72 1.90 11.95
N PRO A 61 1.46 0.89 12.80
CA PRO A 61 0.10 0.41 13.04
C PRO A 61 -0.75 1.43 13.79
N CYS A 62 -2.04 1.48 13.48
CA CYS A 62 -3.02 2.21 14.28
C CYS A 62 -3.08 1.65 15.69
N ARG A 63 -3.11 2.54 16.69
CA ARG A 63 -3.20 2.16 18.10
C ARG A 63 -4.56 2.42 18.72
N LEU A 64 -5.36 3.27 18.10
CA LEU A 64 -6.66 3.62 18.58
C LEU A 64 -7.74 2.86 17.81
N LYS A 65 -8.74 2.38 18.50
CA LYS A 65 -9.92 1.71 17.92
C LYS A 65 -10.57 2.56 16.83
N LYS A 66 -10.76 3.86 17.11
CA LYS A 66 -11.35 4.78 16.15
C LYS A 66 -10.62 4.80 14.80
N ASP A 67 -9.26 4.79 14.80
CA ASP A 67 -8.48 4.85 13.58
C ASP A 67 -8.50 3.51 12.83
N ILE A 68 -8.47 2.38 13.55
CA ILE A 68 -8.63 1.05 12.95
C ILE A 68 -10.00 0.95 12.25
N LEU A 69 -11.07 1.32 12.93
CA LEU A 69 -12.43 1.28 12.38
C LEU A 69 -12.59 2.25 11.19
N TYR A 70 -11.98 3.42 11.27
CA TYR A 70 -11.96 4.40 10.19
C TYR A 70 -11.32 3.81 8.93
N ARG A 71 -10.11 3.21 9.06
CA ARG A 71 -9.44 2.54 7.94
C ARG A 71 -10.21 1.31 7.44
N GLN A 72 -10.78 0.49 8.34
CA GLN A 72 -11.61 -0.66 7.94
C GLN A 72 -12.76 -0.24 7.01
N ASN A 73 -13.42 0.88 7.32
CA ASN A 73 -14.52 1.37 6.51
C ASN A 73 -14.07 1.87 5.13
N ILE A 74 -12.89 2.51 5.04
CA ILE A 74 -12.30 2.89 3.75
C ILE A 74 -11.92 1.63 2.94
N PHE A 75 -11.29 0.62 3.58
CA PHE A 75 -10.97 -0.66 2.93
C PHE A 75 -12.21 -1.36 2.38
N LYS A 76 -13.34 -1.35 3.11
CA LYS A 76 -14.60 -1.93 2.60
C LYS A 76 -15.01 -1.28 1.29
N ASN A 77 -15.04 0.05 1.23
CA ASN A 77 -15.40 0.76 -0.01
C ASN A 77 -14.46 0.43 -1.17
N PHE A 78 -13.15 0.38 -0.94
CA PHE A 78 -12.16 0.12 -1.99
C PHE A 78 -12.08 -1.36 -2.39
N LEU A 79 -12.31 -2.29 -1.47
CA LEU A 79 -12.39 -3.71 -1.79
C LEU A 79 -13.70 -4.07 -2.52
N ASP A 80 -14.78 -3.35 -2.26
CA ASP A 80 -16.05 -3.53 -2.98
C ASP A 80 -16.02 -2.93 -4.39
N SER A 81 -15.16 -1.94 -4.66
CA SER A 81 -15.07 -1.26 -5.96
C SER A 81 -13.62 -1.00 -6.38
N ASP A 82 -13.06 -1.89 -7.23
CA ASP A 82 -11.74 -1.69 -7.86
C ASP A 82 -11.69 -0.44 -8.73
N THR A 83 -12.80 -0.15 -9.40
CA THR A 83 -12.91 1.03 -10.26
C THR A 83 -12.76 2.31 -9.46
N LEU A 84 -13.33 2.39 -8.26
CA LEU A 84 -13.24 3.56 -7.41
C LEU A 84 -11.78 3.88 -7.02
N VAL A 85 -11.06 2.91 -6.45
CA VAL A 85 -9.68 3.16 -5.99
C VAL A 85 -8.72 3.40 -7.14
N ASN A 86 -8.86 2.69 -8.26
CA ASN A 86 -7.99 2.86 -9.42
C ASN A 86 -8.25 4.19 -10.14
N ASN A 87 -9.51 4.59 -10.32
CA ASN A 87 -9.84 5.88 -10.95
C ASN A 87 -9.44 7.05 -10.05
N LEU A 88 -9.68 6.95 -8.74
CA LEU A 88 -9.24 7.97 -7.79
C LEU A 88 -7.71 8.11 -7.77
N HIS A 89 -6.98 6.99 -7.80
CA HIS A 89 -5.52 7.01 -7.89
C HIS A 89 -5.05 7.72 -9.17
N ARG A 90 -5.60 7.36 -10.36
CA ARG A 90 -5.23 7.96 -11.64
C ARG A 90 -5.51 9.47 -11.65
N ALA A 91 -6.69 9.90 -11.19
CA ALA A 91 -7.03 11.32 -11.11
C ALA A 91 -6.09 12.08 -10.16
N LEU A 92 -5.71 11.48 -9.03
CA LEU A 92 -4.79 12.10 -8.09
C LEU A 92 -3.34 12.14 -8.60
N GLU A 93 -2.91 11.27 -9.53
CA GLU A 93 -1.56 11.34 -10.12
C GLU A 93 -1.32 12.68 -10.86
N ASP A 94 -2.36 13.33 -11.38
CA ASP A 94 -2.27 14.63 -12.05
C ASP A 94 -1.78 15.75 -11.12
N ILE A 95 -1.90 15.58 -9.79
CA ILE A 95 -1.37 16.53 -8.82
C ILE A 95 0.15 16.73 -8.94
N ASN A 96 0.89 15.69 -9.33
CA ASN A 96 2.34 15.79 -9.48
C ASN A 96 2.70 16.77 -10.62
N ILE A 97 1.85 16.86 -11.64
CA ILE A 97 1.99 17.80 -12.75
C ILE A 97 1.63 19.20 -12.27
N LEU A 98 0.51 19.33 -11.55
CA LEU A 98 0.07 20.63 -11.01
C LEU A 98 1.09 21.23 -10.03
N CYS A 99 1.70 20.41 -9.17
CA CYS A 99 2.79 20.87 -8.29
C CYS A 99 3.98 21.41 -9.08
N LYS A 100 4.42 20.70 -10.12
CA LYS A 100 5.51 21.14 -10.98
C LYS A 100 5.17 22.45 -11.71
N ILE A 101 3.94 22.59 -12.23
CA ILE A 101 3.48 23.81 -12.85
C ILE A 101 3.50 24.97 -11.84
N LYS A 102 3.07 24.72 -10.61
CA LYS A 102 3.04 25.75 -9.56
C LYS A 102 4.43 26.23 -9.12
N GLU A 103 5.42 25.35 -9.11
CA GLU A 103 6.77 25.61 -8.58
C GLU A 103 7.74 26.18 -9.62
N ASN A 104 7.56 25.93 -10.93
CA ASN A 104 8.65 26.05 -11.92
C ASN A 104 8.64 27.30 -12.79
N TYR A 105 7.97 28.39 -12.41
CA TYR A 105 7.98 29.60 -13.25
C TYR A 105 8.91 30.69 -12.73
N ASP A 106 10.15 30.66 -13.19
CA ASP A 106 11.08 31.79 -13.09
C ASP A 106 10.89 32.71 -14.33
N PHE A 107 10.28 33.87 -14.09
CA PHE A 107 10.00 34.85 -15.14
C PHE A 107 10.95 36.03 -15.04
N ASP A 108 12.23 35.83 -15.29
CA ASP A 108 13.17 36.91 -15.47
C ASP A 108 13.12 37.38 -16.94
N TYR A 109 12.22 38.32 -17.25
CA TYR A 109 12.06 38.80 -18.63
C TYR A 109 11.57 40.26 -18.71
N GLY A 110 12.45 41.18 -18.98
CA GLY A 110 12.15 42.45 -19.63
C GLY A 110 11.29 43.45 -18.88
N GLY A 111 11.31 43.49 -17.56
CA GLY A 111 10.60 44.49 -16.75
C GLY A 111 9.33 43.94 -16.06
N GLU A 112 8.94 44.59 -14.97
CA GLU A 112 7.91 44.13 -14.03
C GLU A 112 6.54 43.86 -14.70
N LYS A 113 6.08 44.76 -15.58
CA LYS A 113 4.80 44.60 -16.28
C LYS A 113 4.77 43.40 -17.20
N ASN A 114 5.87 43.12 -17.92
CA ASN A 114 5.98 41.96 -18.81
C ASN A 114 5.93 40.64 -18.00
N VAL A 115 6.63 40.62 -16.88
CA VAL A 115 6.64 39.48 -15.96
C VAL A 115 5.24 39.19 -15.42
N GLU A 116 4.47 40.22 -15.03
CA GLU A 116 3.10 40.04 -14.52
C GLU A 116 2.16 39.50 -15.62
N TYR A 117 2.27 39.95 -16.86
CA TYR A 117 1.46 39.44 -17.96
C TYR A 117 1.74 37.99 -18.29
N LEU A 118 3.01 37.60 -18.36
CA LEU A 118 3.41 36.21 -18.59
C LEU A 118 2.99 35.30 -17.45
N LYS A 119 3.10 35.78 -16.21
CA LYS A 119 2.60 35.04 -15.03
C LYS A 119 1.09 34.79 -15.13
N ALA A 120 0.32 35.82 -15.48
CA ALA A 120 -1.14 35.66 -15.56
C ALA A 120 -1.56 34.59 -16.58
N VAL A 121 -0.93 34.55 -17.74
CA VAL A 121 -1.23 33.54 -18.77
C VAL A 121 -0.96 32.14 -18.24
N ASN A 122 0.18 31.92 -17.57
CA ASN A 122 0.51 30.61 -16.97
C ASN A 122 -0.42 30.27 -15.82
N TYR A 123 -0.78 31.25 -15.01
CA TYR A 123 -1.65 31.04 -13.87
C TYR A 123 -3.09 30.73 -14.30
N ILE A 124 -3.58 31.33 -15.37
CA ILE A 124 -4.85 30.95 -15.99
C ILE A 124 -4.82 29.48 -16.41
N PHE A 125 -3.72 29.05 -17.02
CA PHE A 125 -3.53 27.65 -17.38
C PHE A 125 -3.55 26.73 -16.16
N PHE A 126 -2.78 27.05 -15.12
CA PHE A 126 -2.80 26.31 -13.87
C PHE A 126 -4.21 26.26 -13.26
N LEU A 127 -4.91 27.38 -13.17
CA LEU A 127 -6.24 27.49 -12.58
C LEU A 127 -7.27 26.62 -13.31
N LYS A 128 -7.23 26.61 -14.65
CA LYS A 128 -8.09 25.72 -15.47
C LYS A 128 -7.76 24.26 -15.27
N SER A 129 -6.48 23.90 -15.25
CA SER A 129 -6.03 22.51 -15.00
C SER A 129 -6.40 22.06 -13.59
N TYR A 130 -6.28 22.94 -12.60
CA TYR A 130 -6.68 22.63 -11.23
C TYR A 130 -8.21 22.44 -11.10
N LYS A 131 -9.00 23.28 -11.77
CA LYS A 131 -10.45 23.09 -11.83
C LYS A 131 -10.82 21.72 -12.42
N LEU A 132 -10.24 21.36 -13.56
CA LEU A 132 -10.48 20.07 -14.21
C LEU A 132 -10.06 18.89 -13.31
N PHE A 133 -8.93 19.00 -12.62
CA PHE A 133 -8.49 18.05 -11.62
C PHE A 133 -9.54 17.86 -10.51
N LEU A 134 -10.09 18.93 -9.96
CA LEU A 134 -11.15 18.87 -8.95
C LEU A 134 -12.45 18.25 -9.50
N ASP A 135 -12.84 18.61 -10.73
CA ASP A 135 -14.02 18.06 -11.41
C ASP A 135 -13.90 16.55 -11.60
N ASN A 136 -12.72 16.05 -11.96
CA ASN A 136 -12.44 14.63 -12.11
C ASN A 136 -12.58 13.89 -10.77
N ILE A 137 -11.93 14.36 -9.71
CA ILE A 137 -12.03 13.75 -8.38
C ILE A 137 -13.49 13.77 -7.89
N TYR A 138 -14.17 14.89 -8.02
CA TYR A 138 -15.56 15.05 -7.64
C TYR A 138 -16.47 14.05 -8.37
N SER A 139 -16.30 13.90 -9.68
CA SER A 139 -17.12 12.98 -10.48
C SER A 139 -16.90 11.51 -10.10
N ILE A 140 -15.65 11.11 -9.81
CA ILE A 140 -15.30 9.76 -9.36
C ILE A 140 -15.92 9.47 -7.99
N LEU A 141 -15.76 10.38 -7.04
CA LEU A 141 -16.32 10.20 -5.70
C LEU A 141 -17.85 10.21 -5.72
N LYS A 142 -18.48 11.05 -6.56
CA LYS A 142 -19.92 11.11 -6.75
C LYS A 142 -20.47 9.83 -7.41
N SER A 143 -19.80 9.29 -8.42
CA SER A 143 -20.23 8.06 -9.08
C SER A 143 -20.07 6.85 -8.15
N GLY A 144 -18.97 6.77 -7.40
CA GLY A 144 -18.79 5.75 -6.38
C GLY A 144 -19.86 5.79 -5.28
N ALA A 145 -20.44 6.98 -5.06
CA ALA A 145 -21.59 7.18 -4.18
C ALA A 145 -22.93 6.76 -4.82
N ALA A 146 -23.07 6.86 -6.15
CA ALA A 146 -24.35 6.64 -6.86
C ALA A 146 -24.69 5.17 -7.17
N ASP A 147 -23.72 4.24 -7.01
CA ASP A 147 -23.92 2.80 -7.29
C ASP A 147 -24.90 2.08 -6.31
N GLY A 148 -25.82 2.84 -5.69
CA GLY A 148 -26.97 2.31 -4.94
C GLY A 148 -26.65 1.69 -3.58
N ARG A 149 -25.40 1.78 -3.12
CA ARG A 149 -24.94 1.30 -1.80
C ARG A 149 -24.67 2.45 -0.82
N ASN A 150 -25.32 3.57 -1.04
CA ASN A 150 -25.01 4.91 -0.55
C ASN A 150 -25.18 5.19 0.94
N ASP A 151 -25.78 4.30 1.73
CA ASP A 151 -25.89 4.49 3.18
C ASP A 151 -24.60 4.11 3.94
N GLN A 152 -23.52 3.73 3.24
CA GLN A 152 -22.29 3.18 3.84
C GLN A 152 -20.98 3.74 3.29
N GLN A 153 -20.98 4.94 2.68
CA GLN A 153 -19.70 5.55 2.33
C GLN A 153 -18.91 5.85 3.62
N SER A 154 -17.62 5.45 3.63
CA SER A 154 -16.75 5.70 4.79
C SER A 154 -16.62 7.20 5.07
N GLU A 155 -16.52 7.55 6.34
CA GLU A 155 -16.32 8.93 6.78
C GLU A 155 -15.15 9.61 6.06
N GLY A 156 -14.05 8.89 5.83
CA GLY A 156 -12.88 9.42 5.14
C GLY A 156 -13.16 9.82 3.70
N LEU A 157 -13.82 8.96 2.94
CA LEU A 157 -14.20 9.29 1.56
C LEU A 157 -15.27 10.38 1.51
N HIS A 158 -16.18 10.42 2.47
CA HIS A 158 -17.16 11.50 2.56
C HIS A 158 -16.51 12.84 2.86
N ARG A 159 -15.53 12.90 3.76
CA ARG A 159 -14.73 14.11 4.02
C ARG A 159 -13.98 14.56 2.79
N LEU A 160 -13.34 13.63 2.07
CA LEU A 160 -12.65 13.94 0.81
C LEU A 160 -13.62 14.51 -0.23
N PHE A 161 -14.80 13.92 -0.37
CA PHE A 161 -15.84 14.40 -1.27
C PHE A 161 -16.29 15.82 -0.91
N ALA A 162 -16.65 16.05 0.35
CA ALA A 162 -17.13 17.36 0.81
C ALA A 162 -16.06 18.47 0.63
N GLN A 163 -14.82 18.18 0.92
CA GLN A 163 -13.73 19.14 0.70
C GLN A 163 -13.45 19.39 -0.78
N THR A 164 -13.49 18.35 -1.62
CA THR A 164 -13.34 18.51 -3.08
C THR A 164 -14.48 19.35 -3.63
N GLU A 165 -15.72 19.14 -3.18
CA GLU A 165 -16.89 19.93 -3.55
C GLU A 165 -16.74 21.41 -3.13
N LEU A 166 -16.22 21.66 -1.92
CA LEU A 166 -15.97 23.01 -1.43
C LEU A 166 -14.94 23.75 -2.29
N GLU A 167 -13.80 23.11 -2.60
CA GLU A 167 -12.77 23.72 -3.44
C GLU A 167 -13.26 23.91 -4.89
N LYS A 168 -14.00 22.94 -5.44
CA LYS A 168 -14.64 23.06 -6.75
C LYS A 168 -15.59 24.28 -6.79
N ASN A 169 -16.49 24.41 -5.81
CA ASN A 169 -17.42 25.53 -5.72
C ASN A 169 -16.69 26.89 -5.59
N LYS A 170 -15.53 26.91 -4.91
CA LYS A 170 -14.68 28.10 -4.85
C LYS A 170 -14.12 28.44 -6.23
N MET A 171 -13.66 27.46 -7.01
CA MET A 171 -13.17 27.66 -8.37
C MET A 171 -14.28 28.08 -9.34
N ASP A 172 -15.52 27.63 -9.13
CA ASP A 172 -16.70 28.02 -9.92
C ASP A 172 -17.28 29.39 -9.51
N SER A 173 -16.84 29.95 -8.38
CA SER A 173 -17.35 31.23 -7.90
C SER A 173 -16.99 32.40 -8.83
N ASP A 174 -17.86 33.39 -8.87
CA ASP A 174 -17.67 34.65 -9.63
C ASP A 174 -16.32 35.34 -9.30
N GLY A 175 -15.84 35.19 -8.07
CA GLY A 175 -14.57 35.79 -7.63
C GLY A 175 -13.34 35.19 -8.32
N VAL A 176 -13.43 33.93 -8.77
CA VAL A 176 -12.35 33.18 -9.43
C VAL A 176 -12.61 33.08 -10.94
N SER A 177 -13.82 32.66 -11.34
CA SER A 177 -14.14 32.40 -12.76
C SER A 177 -14.18 33.66 -13.61
N LYS A 178 -14.85 34.73 -13.13
CA LYS A 178 -15.03 35.97 -13.90
C LYS A 178 -13.72 36.63 -14.35
N PRO A 179 -12.69 36.83 -13.50
CA PRO A 179 -11.43 37.43 -13.95
C PRO A 179 -10.74 36.62 -15.05
N ILE A 180 -10.85 35.28 -14.98
CA ILE A 180 -10.28 34.39 -15.99
C ILE A 180 -11.07 34.49 -17.30
N GLU A 181 -12.39 34.42 -17.24
CA GLU A 181 -13.28 34.53 -18.40
C GLU A 181 -13.18 35.89 -19.06
N GLU A 182 -13.13 36.96 -18.27
CA GLU A 182 -12.94 38.32 -18.75
C GLU A 182 -11.62 38.46 -19.53
N PHE A 183 -10.50 38.01 -18.94
CA PHE A 183 -9.20 38.04 -19.63
C PHE A 183 -9.23 37.25 -20.94
N LEU A 184 -9.80 36.04 -20.93
CA LEU A 184 -9.88 35.18 -22.11
C LEU A 184 -10.83 35.73 -23.19
N SER A 185 -11.91 36.40 -22.80
CA SER A 185 -12.89 36.98 -23.74
C SER A 185 -12.28 38.03 -24.65
N TYR A 186 -11.31 38.79 -24.17
CA TYR A 186 -10.59 39.80 -24.96
C TYR A 186 -9.80 39.19 -26.12
N PHE A 187 -9.43 37.91 -26.04
CA PHE A 187 -8.67 37.19 -27.06
C PHE A 187 -9.55 36.24 -27.91
N ALA A 188 -10.82 36.05 -27.53
CA ALA A 188 -11.72 35.10 -28.21
C ALA A 188 -12.01 35.48 -29.67
N ASP A 189 -12.10 36.78 -29.99
CA ASP A 189 -12.45 37.29 -31.30
C ASP A 189 -11.23 37.44 -32.23
N LYS A 190 -10.00 37.40 -31.73
CA LYS A 190 -8.77 37.47 -32.55
C LYS A 190 -8.38 36.09 -33.09
N THR A 191 -9.22 35.55 -33.96
CA THR A 191 -9.10 34.19 -34.49
C THR A 191 -8.14 34.01 -35.67
N ASN A 192 -7.49 35.06 -36.17
CA ASN A 192 -6.75 35.06 -37.42
C ASN A 192 -5.27 35.43 -37.23
N ILE A 193 -4.55 34.68 -36.44
CA ILE A 193 -3.09 34.77 -36.43
C ILE A 193 -2.56 33.60 -37.26
N SER A 194 -1.93 33.89 -38.39
CA SER A 194 -1.28 32.87 -39.20
C SER A 194 0.23 32.90 -38.96
N GLY A 195 0.79 31.77 -38.63
CA GLY A 195 2.23 31.59 -38.47
C GLY A 195 2.65 30.22 -38.96
N GLU A 196 3.89 30.08 -39.43
CA GLU A 196 4.47 28.81 -39.82
C GLU A 196 5.01 28.10 -38.56
N LEU A 197 4.41 26.97 -38.23
CA LEU A 197 4.87 26.10 -37.14
C LEU A 197 5.70 24.93 -37.69
N ARG A 198 6.92 24.81 -37.24
CA ARG A 198 7.73 23.60 -37.47
C ARG A 198 7.91 22.80 -36.19
N THR A 199 7.78 21.52 -36.34
CA THR A 199 8.18 20.56 -35.29
C THR A 199 9.60 20.10 -35.52
N GLN A 200 10.48 20.32 -34.55
CA GLN A 200 11.79 19.71 -34.51
C GLN A 200 11.92 19.00 -33.15
N ASN A 201 12.10 17.68 -33.18
CA ASN A 201 12.15 16.82 -31.99
C ASN A 201 10.93 16.93 -31.03
N GLY A 202 9.72 17.07 -31.59
CA GLY A 202 8.51 17.20 -30.79
C GLY A 202 8.25 18.59 -30.18
N VAL A 203 9.12 19.55 -30.44
CA VAL A 203 8.97 20.95 -30.00
C VAL A 203 8.42 21.78 -31.15
N PHE A 204 7.34 22.51 -30.89
CA PHE A 204 6.81 23.48 -31.83
C PHE A 204 7.66 24.74 -31.79
N THR A 205 8.28 25.10 -32.88
CA THR A 205 8.99 26.35 -33.07
C THR A 205 8.24 27.19 -34.11
N MET A 206 7.85 28.40 -33.75
CA MET A 206 7.25 29.35 -34.69
C MET A 206 8.34 30.09 -35.42
N LEU A 207 8.35 30.05 -36.75
CA LEU A 207 9.49 30.51 -37.56
C LEU A 207 9.34 31.91 -38.13
N ASN A 208 8.14 32.38 -38.39
CA ASN A 208 7.91 33.75 -38.94
C ASN A 208 6.54 34.30 -38.56
N PHE A 209 6.52 35.57 -38.19
CA PHE A 209 5.32 36.40 -38.13
C PHE A 209 5.36 37.41 -39.23
N ASP A 210 4.28 37.48 -39.97
CA ASP A 210 4.00 38.62 -40.80
C ASP A 210 2.76 39.34 -40.24
N THR A 211 2.92 40.58 -39.86
CA THR A 211 1.84 41.42 -39.31
C THR A 211 0.93 41.95 -40.43
N ASP A 212 1.22 41.62 -41.69
CA ASP A 212 0.40 42.05 -42.83
C ASP A 212 -0.56 40.93 -43.26
N ILE A 213 -1.77 41.01 -42.72
CA ILE A 213 -2.85 40.00 -42.83
C ILE A 213 -3.27 39.69 -44.28
N ASN A 214 -2.88 40.51 -45.25
CA ASN A 214 -3.33 40.40 -46.65
C ASN A 214 -2.43 39.54 -47.55
N ASN A 215 -1.25 39.11 -47.12
CA ASN A 215 -0.26 38.47 -48.02
C ASN A 215 0.02 37.00 -47.79
N ILE A 216 -0.58 36.34 -46.78
CA ILE A 216 -0.34 34.91 -46.54
C ILE A 216 -1.46 34.09 -47.18
N LYS A 217 -1.46 34.05 -48.51
CA LYS A 217 -2.09 32.97 -49.27
C LYS A 217 -1.03 31.92 -49.61
N SER A 218 -1.27 30.72 -49.14
CA SER A 218 -0.61 29.48 -49.50
C SER A 218 0.68 29.12 -48.74
N THR A 219 0.62 28.23 -47.80
CA THR A 219 1.28 26.93 -47.84
C THR A 219 0.93 25.95 -46.69
N TYR A 220 0.31 26.37 -45.61
CA TYR A 220 -0.20 25.41 -44.60
C TYR A 220 -1.46 25.92 -43.90
N PRO A 221 -2.58 25.18 -43.95
CA PRO A 221 -3.86 25.61 -43.35
C PRO A 221 -3.99 25.06 -41.92
N GLN A 222 -3.17 25.48 -40.98
CA GLN A 222 -3.45 25.24 -39.56
C GLN A 222 -3.57 26.59 -38.85
N LYS A 223 -4.82 27.05 -38.73
CA LYS A 223 -5.19 28.16 -37.84
C LYS A 223 -4.98 27.69 -36.40
N ILE A 224 -4.00 28.21 -35.70
CA ILE A 224 -3.84 28.05 -34.27
C ILE A 224 -4.46 29.26 -33.58
N GLN A 225 -5.63 29.06 -33.00
CA GLN A 225 -6.22 30.06 -32.11
C GLN A 225 -5.46 30.04 -30.78
N PHE A 226 -5.32 31.20 -30.13
CA PHE A 226 -4.77 31.29 -28.76
C PHE A 226 -5.55 30.35 -27.79
N LEU A 227 -6.87 30.25 -27.98
CA LEU A 227 -7.73 29.28 -27.30
C LEU A 227 -7.38 27.80 -27.64
N ASP A 228 -6.88 27.54 -28.85
CA ASP A 228 -6.44 26.19 -29.25
C ASP A 228 -5.07 25.87 -28.68
N LEU A 229 -4.22 26.85 -28.44
CA LEU A 229 -3.01 26.71 -27.64
C LEU A 229 -3.35 26.31 -26.19
N LEU A 230 -4.35 26.92 -25.59
CA LEU A 230 -4.86 26.60 -24.28
C LEU A 230 -5.64 25.27 -24.25
N LYS A 231 -6.41 24.94 -25.30
CA LYS A 231 -7.10 23.64 -25.44
C LYS A 231 -6.16 22.47 -25.71
N ASN A 232 -5.16 22.66 -26.56
CA ASN A 232 -4.14 21.63 -26.85
C ASN A 232 -3.33 21.27 -25.61
N VAL A 233 -3.37 22.05 -24.57
CA VAL A 233 -2.74 21.75 -23.30
C VAL A 233 -3.58 20.76 -22.50
N GLU A 234 -4.91 20.80 -22.58
CA GLU A 234 -5.79 19.77 -21.98
C GLU A 234 -5.50 18.39 -22.58
N ASP A 235 -5.28 18.31 -23.90
CA ASP A 235 -4.90 17.08 -24.60
C ASP A 235 -3.44 16.66 -24.32
N ARG A 236 -2.53 17.62 -24.07
CA ARG A 236 -1.11 17.36 -23.79
C ARG A 236 -0.83 16.95 -22.35
N LEU A 237 -1.66 17.38 -21.38
CA LEU A 237 -1.53 16.97 -19.98
C LEU A 237 -1.99 15.53 -19.74
N GLY A 238 -2.58 14.86 -20.74
CA GLY A 238 -3.08 13.50 -20.59
C GLY A 238 -4.13 13.38 -19.48
N ILE A 239 -4.84 14.48 -19.17
CA ILE A 239 -5.84 14.49 -18.12
C ILE A 239 -6.94 13.49 -18.49
N TYR A 240 -7.15 12.53 -17.63
CA TYR A 240 -8.04 11.39 -17.77
C TYR A 240 -9.46 11.82 -18.20
N LYS A 241 -9.88 11.39 -19.39
CA LYS A 241 -11.30 11.43 -19.80
C LYS A 241 -11.96 10.14 -19.33
N PRO A 242 -13.10 10.18 -18.63
CA PRO A 242 -13.80 8.96 -18.25
C PRO A 242 -14.15 8.12 -19.49
N GLU A 243 -13.98 6.81 -19.41
CA GLU A 243 -14.05 5.82 -20.50
C GLU A 243 -15.38 5.74 -21.30
N ASN A 244 -16.35 6.58 -21.04
CA ASN A 244 -17.65 6.54 -21.70
C ASN A 244 -17.69 7.09 -23.14
N GLU A 245 -16.56 7.55 -23.71
CA GLU A 245 -16.49 8.01 -25.10
C GLU A 245 -15.57 7.20 -26.01
N ILE A 246 -15.09 6.02 -25.62
CA ILE A 246 -14.39 5.14 -26.55
C ILE A 246 -15.41 4.40 -27.42
N LYS A 247 -15.91 5.06 -28.45
CA LYS A 247 -16.53 4.40 -29.58
C LYS A 247 -15.48 3.58 -30.30
N THR A 248 -15.63 2.28 -30.19
CA THR A 248 -14.98 1.24 -30.98
C THR A 248 -14.77 1.66 -32.44
N LYS A 249 -13.52 1.84 -32.85
CA LYS A 249 -13.10 1.58 -34.23
C LYS A 249 -12.09 0.43 -34.19
N GLY A 250 -12.52 -0.64 -34.83
CA GLY A 250 -11.82 -1.90 -34.86
C GLY A 250 -10.62 -1.93 -35.80
N THR A 251 -9.83 -2.96 -35.58
CA THR A 251 -8.91 -3.70 -36.49
C THR A 251 -7.71 -2.97 -37.01
N SER A 252 -6.50 -3.36 -36.75
CA SER A 252 -5.77 -4.57 -37.18
C SER A 252 -4.28 -4.41 -36.86
N GLU A 253 -3.71 -5.47 -36.36
CA GLU A 253 -2.37 -6.04 -36.57
C GLU A 253 -1.14 -5.13 -36.74
N SER A 254 -0.19 -5.18 -35.80
CA SER A 254 1.05 -5.94 -35.97
C SER A 254 2.00 -5.70 -34.78
N ALA A 255 2.63 -6.80 -34.39
CA ALA A 255 3.62 -6.93 -33.35
C ALA A 255 4.83 -6.00 -33.51
N GLY A 256 5.33 -5.51 -32.39
CA GLY A 256 6.62 -4.86 -32.26
C GLY A 256 6.91 -4.66 -30.78
N GLU A 257 7.81 -5.50 -30.28
CA GLU A 257 8.36 -5.43 -28.92
C GLU A 257 9.06 -4.10 -28.66
N THR A 258 9.16 -3.78 -27.34
CA THR A 258 9.92 -2.69 -26.75
C THR A 258 9.30 -1.30 -26.89
N GLY A 259 8.55 -0.91 -25.88
CA GLY A 259 8.08 0.45 -25.73
C GLY A 259 7.61 0.65 -24.30
N GLU A 260 8.53 1.00 -23.41
CA GLU A 260 8.17 1.92 -22.35
C GLU A 260 7.51 3.09 -23.06
N SER A 261 6.19 3.16 -23.04
CA SER A 261 5.49 4.36 -23.45
C SER A 261 5.80 5.41 -22.38
N GLU A 262 6.92 6.08 -22.56
CA GLU A 262 7.13 7.42 -22.09
C GLU A 262 6.03 8.30 -22.73
N ASN A 263 4.83 8.27 -22.16
CA ASN A 263 3.94 9.42 -22.17
C ASN A 263 4.59 10.47 -21.27
N ALA A 264 5.75 10.94 -21.69
CA ALA A 264 6.36 12.14 -21.16
C ALA A 264 5.40 13.27 -21.49
N VAL A 265 4.55 13.64 -20.53
CA VAL A 265 3.83 14.87 -20.55
C VAL A 265 4.88 15.97 -20.67
N TYR A 266 4.99 16.52 -21.85
CA TYR A 266 5.91 17.60 -22.14
C TYR A 266 5.35 18.86 -21.45
N LEU A 267 5.80 19.11 -20.23
CA LEU A 267 5.67 20.43 -19.62
C LEU A 267 6.63 21.32 -20.43
N PRO A 268 6.17 22.43 -21.00
CA PRO A 268 7.08 23.40 -21.57
C PRO A 268 7.95 23.92 -20.42
N ASP A 269 9.17 23.38 -20.30
CA ASP A 269 10.09 23.77 -19.23
C ASP A 269 10.38 25.27 -19.22
N LYS A 270 10.21 25.94 -20.34
CA LYS A 270 10.25 27.41 -20.46
C LYS A 270 9.59 27.82 -21.78
N TYR A 271 8.79 28.88 -21.76
CA TYR A 271 8.48 29.58 -23.00
C TYR A 271 9.79 30.07 -23.61
N THR A 272 9.97 29.85 -24.91
CA THR A 272 11.07 30.48 -25.65
C THR A 272 10.91 32.00 -25.58
N ASN A 273 12.00 32.72 -25.71
CA ASN A 273 11.93 34.19 -25.74
C ASN A 273 10.98 34.69 -26.84
N PHE A 274 10.83 33.90 -27.89
CA PHE A 274 9.91 34.17 -28.99
C PHE A 274 8.44 34.04 -28.54
N GLU A 275 8.08 32.95 -27.86
CA GLU A 275 6.71 32.78 -27.35
C GLU A 275 6.34 33.83 -26.31
N LYS A 276 7.30 34.22 -25.46
CA LYS A 276 7.12 35.33 -24.51
C LYS A 276 6.83 36.65 -25.20
N ASN A 277 7.65 37.00 -26.20
CA ASN A 277 7.47 38.23 -27.00
C ASN A 277 6.13 38.24 -27.73
N PHE A 278 5.74 37.09 -28.28
CA PHE A 278 4.49 36.95 -28.98
C PHE A 278 3.27 37.19 -28.06
N ILE A 279 3.24 36.54 -26.91
CA ILE A 279 2.18 36.72 -25.90
C ILE A 279 2.10 38.21 -25.49
N LEU A 280 3.24 38.79 -25.17
CA LEU A 280 3.32 40.21 -24.79
C LEU A 280 2.85 41.13 -25.90
N GLN A 281 3.26 40.89 -27.16
CA GLN A 281 2.84 41.68 -28.30
C GLN A 281 1.31 41.63 -28.46
N LEU A 282 0.70 40.45 -28.37
CA LEU A 282 -0.76 40.31 -28.44
C LEU A 282 -1.48 41.11 -27.36
N ILE A 283 -0.94 41.10 -26.14
CA ILE A 283 -1.53 41.83 -25.02
C ILE A 283 -1.40 43.35 -25.26
N TYR A 284 -0.22 43.81 -25.65
CA TYR A 284 0.02 45.24 -25.89
C TYR A 284 -0.77 45.77 -27.10
N ASP A 285 -0.81 45.05 -28.21
CA ASP A 285 -1.60 45.46 -29.39
C ASP A 285 -3.08 45.58 -29.00
N TYR A 286 -3.59 44.69 -28.14
CA TYR A 286 -4.96 44.79 -27.67
C TYR A 286 -5.19 45.99 -26.74
N GLU A 287 -4.25 46.27 -25.82
CA GLU A 287 -4.32 47.43 -24.93
C GLU A 287 -4.35 48.73 -25.74
N ASP A 288 -3.46 48.86 -26.75
CA ASP A 288 -3.33 50.04 -27.60
C ASP A 288 -4.56 50.23 -28.50
N ASP A 289 -5.06 49.16 -29.12
CA ASP A 289 -6.21 49.22 -30.05
C ASP A 289 -7.53 49.58 -29.33
N ASN A 290 -7.68 49.17 -28.08
CA ASN A 290 -8.95 49.27 -27.37
C ASN A 290 -8.92 50.20 -26.15
N GLY A 291 -7.77 50.79 -25.82
CA GLY A 291 -7.60 51.67 -24.65
C GLY A 291 -7.82 50.96 -23.31
N VAL A 292 -7.59 49.66 -23.27
CA VAL A 292 -7.77 48.79 -22.07
C VAL A 292 -6.45 48.66 -21.35
N ASN A 293 -6.47 48.61 -20.03
CA ASN A 293 -5.31 48.28 -19.20
C ASN A 293 -5.60 46.97 -18.47
N PHE A 294 -4.87 45.89 -18.81
CA PHE A 294 -5.05 44.56 -18.19
C PHE A 294 -4.40 44.43 -16.83
N LEU A 295 -3.51 45.33 -16.44
CA LEU A 295 -2.73 45.17 -15.21
C LEU A 295 -3.56 44.93 -13.94
N PRO A 296 -4.72 45.58 -13.70
CA PRO A 296 -5.56 45.29 -12.55
C PRO A 296 -6.14 43.89 -12.59
N LEU A 297 -6.55 43.42 -13.78
CA LEU A 297 -7.12 42.07 -13.97
C LEU A 297 -6.06 40.99 -13.79
N VAL A 298 -4.88 41.21 -14.34
CA VAL A 298 -3.69 40.35 -14.21
C VAL A 298 -3.29 40.20 -12.75
N LYS A 299 -3.22 41.30 -12.00
CA LYS A 299 -2.92 41.26 -10.56
C LYS A 299 -3.94 40.42 -9.80
N LYS A 300 -5.22 40.55 -10.13
CA LYS A 300 -6.26 39.74 -9.50
C LYS A 300 -6.11 38.24 -9.80
N ILE A 301 -5.74 37.88 -11.03
CA ILE A 301 -5.46 36.50 -11.42
C ILE A 301 -4.26 35.93 -10.64
N ILE A 302 -3.21 36.74 -10.50
CA ILE A 302 -2.02 36.36 -9.68
C ILE A 302 -2.42 36.13 -8.21
N GLU A 303 -3.19 37.04 -7.61
CA GLU A 303 -3.69 36.91 -6.24
C GLU A 303 -4.53 35.63 -6.04
N ILE A 304 -5.39 35.31 -7.00
CA ILE A 304 -6.19 34.06 -6.96
C ILE A 304 -5.26 32.84 -6.94
N HIS A 305 -4.30 32.77 -7.87
CA HIS A 305 -3.34 31.67 -7.95
C HIS A 305 -2.55 31.52 -6.66
N ASP A 306 -2.00 32.63 -6.13
CA ASP A 306 -1.14 32.61 -4.94
C ASP A 306 -1.92 32.24 -3.67
N SER A 307 -3.24 32.47 -3.66
CA SER A 307 -4.12 32.08 -2.55
C SER A 307 -4.43 30.58 -2.49
N LEU A 308 -4.15 29.81 -3.55
CA LEU A 308 -4.44 28.39 -3.61
C LEU A 308 -3.35 27.57 -2.93
N ASP A 309 -3.76 26.67 -2.06
CA ASP A 309 -2.89 25.67 -1.43
C ASP A 309 -3.26 24.27 -1.91
N ILE A 310 -2.35 23.63 -2.62
CA ILE A 310 -2.51 22.27 -3.15
C ILE A 310 -1.64 21.23 -2.42
N SER A 311 -0.96 21.64 -1.36
CA SER A 311 0.05 20.83 -0.65
C SER A 311 -0.48 19.54 0.00
N GLU A 312 -1.79 19.47 0.27
CA GLU A 312 -2.40 18.29 0.87
C GLU A 312 -2.67 17.14 -0.14
N PHE A 313 -2.88 17.46 -1.42
CA PHE A 313 -3.19 16.44 -2.43
C PHE A 313 -2.09 15.39 -2.64
N PRO A 314 -0.78 15.72 -2.64
CA PRO A 314 0.27 14.71 -2.68
C PRO A 314 0.23 13.73 -1.50
N LYS A 315 -0.18 14.18 -0.31
CA LYS A 315 -0.38 13.31 0.86
C LYS A 315 -1.54 12.36 0.63
N ILE A 316 -2.68 12.87 0.14
CA ILE A 316 -3.85 12.05 -0.19
C ILE A 316 -3.52 11.04 -1.28
N LEU A 317 -2.76 11.42 -2.31
CA LEU A 317 -2.28 10.49 -3.33
C LEU A 317 -1.50 9.33 -2.71
N ASN A 318 -0.56 9.60 -1.81
CA ASN A 318 0.20 8.56 -1.13
C ASN A 318 -0.68 7.66 -0.27
N GLN A 319 -1.68 8.21 0.42
CA GLN A 319 -2.65 7.44 1.20
C GLN A 319 -3.52 6.54 0.28
N VAL A 320 -3.95 7.04 -0.87
CA VAL A 320 -4.68 6.24 -1.86
C VAL A 320 -3.78 5.14 -2.45
N LYS A 321 -2.49 5.39 -2.69
CA LYS A 321 -1.51 4.38 -3.10
C LYS A 321 -1.39 3.25 -2.09
N PHE A 322 -1.37 3.57 -0.79
CA PHE A 322 -1.40 2.57 0.28
C PHE A 322 -2.62 1.66 0.17
N TYR A 323 -3.82 2.24 0.12
CA TYR A 323 -5.06 1.45 0.00
C TYR A 323 -5.10 0.63 -1.28
N ARG A 324 -4.73 1.22 -2.43
CA ARG A 324 -4.70 0.53 -3.73
C ARG A 324 -3.78 -0.68 -3.69
N THR A 325 -2.57 -0.51 -3.16
CA THR A 325 -1.58 -1.58 -3.04
C THR A 325 -2.10 -2.70 -2.13
N MET A 326 -2.60 -2.36 -0.94
CA MET A 326 -3.17 -3.34 -0.01
C MET A 326 -4.37 -4.07 -0.60
N CYS A 327 -5.30 -3.36 -1.25
CA CYS A 327 -6.45 -3.98 -1.91
C CYS A 327 -6.03 -4.97 -2.99
N LYS A 328 -5.02 -4.64 -3.80
CA LYS A 328 -4.45 -5.55 -4.80
C LYS A 328 -3.91 -6.83 -4.17
N ILE A 329 -3.12 -6.71 -3.09
CA ILE A 329 -2.57 -7.85 -2.36
C ILE A 329 -3.70 -8.74 -1.80
N ILE A 330 -4.63 -8.12 -1.06
CA ILE A 330 -5.74 -8.81 -0.41
C ILE A 330 -6.60 -9.55 -1.44
N LYS A 331 -6.97 -8.88 -2.54
CA LYS A 331 -7.77 -9.49 -3.62
C LYS A 331 -7.03 -10.61 -4.32
N THR A 332 -5.74 -10.45 -4.60
CA THR A 332 -4.96 -11.52 -5.22
C THR A 332 -4.95 -12.77 -4.34
N VAL A 333 -4.64 -12.63 -3.05
CA VAL A 333 -4.60 -13.77 -2.13
C VAL A 333 -6.00 -14.38 -1.97
N SER A 334 -7.04 -13.59 -1.75
CA SER A 334 -8.40 -14.09 -1.50
C SER A 334 -9.04 -14.71 -2.73
N SER A 335 -8.72 -14.26 -3.96
CA SER A 335 -9.25 -14.86 -5.18
C SER A 335 -8.75 -16.30 -5.39
N PHE A 336 -7.55 -16.63 -4.91
CA PHE A 336 -6.99 -17.97 -4.98
C PHE A 336 -7.15 -18.78 -3.69
N SER A 337 -7.77 -18.22 -2.64
CA SER A 337 -8.05 -18.93 -1.39
C SER A 337 -9.45 -19.52 -1.38
N GLU A 338 -9.58 -20.76 -0.85
CA GLU A 338 -10.87 -21.33 -0.46
C GLU A 338 -11.32 -20.80 0.92
N ASN A 339 -10.37 -20.32 1.71
CA ASN A 339 -10.61 -19.83 3.06
C ASN A 339 -11.03 -18.35 3.04
N PRO A 340 -11.95 -17.93 3.91
CA PRO A 340 -12.47 -16.58 3.94
C PRO A 340 -11.49 -15.58 4.57
N MET A 341 -11.80 -14.31 4.40
CA MET A 341 -11.22 -13.19 5.14
C MET A 341 -12.31 -12.44 5.91
N CYS A 342 -11.92 -11.72 6.96
CA CYS A 342 -12.84 -10.92 7.76
C CYS A 342 -12.19 -9.62 8.27
N TYR A 343 -13.03 -8.66 8.62
CA TYR A 343 -12.61 -7.50 9.39
C TYR A 343 -12.68 -7.86 10.88
N PRO A 344 -11.56 -7.76 11.63
CA PRO A 344 -11.58 -8.04 13.05
C PRO A 344 -12.49 -7.11 13.84
N GLU A 345 -13.17 -7.67 14.84
CA GLU A 345 -13.81 -6.89 15.87
C GLU A 345 -12.73 -6.24 16.76
N VAL A 346 -12.87 -4.92 17.03
CA VAL A 346 -11.84 -4.13 17.70
C VAL A 346 -12.18 -3.95 19.17
N PHE A 347 -11.26 -4.35 20.06
CA PHE A 347 -11.36 -4.21 21.51
C PHE A 347 -10.39 -3.14 22.04
N GLU A 348 -10.72 -2.54 23.19
CA GLU A 348 -9.86 -1.57 23.91
C GLU A 348 -9.65 -1.93 25.38
N ASP A 349 -10.57 -2.68 25.98
CA ASP A 349 -10.63 -2.85 27.44
C ASP A 349 -9.53 -3.76 28.00
N TYR A 350 -9.04 -4.71 27.21
CA TYR A 350 -7.98 -5.65 27.61
C TYR A 350 -7.25 -6.22 26.39
N VAL A 351 -6.07 -6.74 26.61
CA VAL A 351 -5.26 -7.35 25.54
C VAL A 351 -5.87 -8.69 25.14
N SER A 352 -6.35 -8.79 23.91
CA SER A 352 -6.97 -9.99 23.35
C SER A 352 -6.55 -10.24 21.91
N PHE A 353 -6.42 -11.51 21.58
CA PHE A 353 -6.21 -12.02 20.23
C PHE A 353 -6.95 -13.36 20.12
N ASP A 354 -8.12 -13.32 19.47
CA ASP A 354 -8.97 -14.50 19.24
C ASP A 354 -9.27 -14.56 17.73
N VAL A 355 -8.75 -15.59 17.07
CA VAL A 355 -8.84 -15.72 15.61
C VAL A 355 -9.18 -17.16 15.25
N LYS A 356 -10.22 -17.33 14.42
CA LYS A 356 -10.74 -18.63 13.99
C LYS A 356 -10.58 -18.84 12.50
N ASP A 357 -10.22 -20.07 12.13
CA ASP A 357 -9.97 -20.48 10.75
C ASP A 357 -8.98 -19.53 10.04
N PHE A 358 -7.89 -19.14 10.72
CA PHE A 358 -6.87 -18.31 10.11
C PHE A 358 -5.81 -19.13 9.38
N PHE A 359 -5.20 -18.54 8.35
CA PHE A 359 -4.20 -19.22 7.53
C PHE A 359 -3.08 -18.29 7.07
N ASP A 360 -1.95 -18.89 6.68
CA ASP A 360 -0.78 -18.16 6.18
C ASP A 360 -0.92 -17.83 4.69
N PRO A 361 -1.10 -16.55 4.31
CA PRO A 361 -1.22 -16.15 2.92
C PRO A 361 0.06 -16.39 2.10
N THR A 362 1.23 -16.50 2.75
CA THR A 362 2.49 -16.79 2.05
C THR A 362 2.49 -18.17 1.39
N ILE A 363 1.66 -19.10 1.86
CA ILE A 363 1.51 -20.42 1.25
C ILE A 363 0.81 -20.32 -0.10
N ILE A 364 -0.22 -19.45 -0.21
CA ILE A 364 -0.89 -19.19 -1.50
C ILE A 364 0.11 -18.61 -2.49
N VAL A 365 0.82 -17.56 -2.07
CA VAL A 365 1.83 -16.90 -2.91
C VAL A 365 2.90 -17.88 -3.39
N GLN A 366 3.40 -18.75 -2.48
CA GLN A 366 4.39 -19.76 -2.86
C GLN A 366 3.82 -20.75 -3.89
N LYS A 367 2.62 -21.27 -3.68
CA LYS A 367 1.98 -22.21 -4.63
C LYS A 367 1.70 -21.57 -5.98
N LEU A 368 1.35 -20.27 -6.02
CA LEU A 368 1.20 -19.52 -7.27
C LEU A 368 2.54 -19.33 -7.98
N ALA A 369 3.60 -19.03 -7.24
CA ALA A 369 4.95 -18.92 -7.79
C ALA A 369 5.43 -20.27 -8.35
N ASP A 370 5.25 -21.37 -7.59
CA ASP A 370 5.60 -22.73 -8.02
C ASP A 370 4.81 -23.12 -9.30
N PHE A 371 3.55 -22.70 -9.41
CA PHE A 371 2.75 -22.90 -10.62
C PHE A 371 3.34 -22.17 -11.82
N GLN A 372 3.69 -20.89 -11.67
CA GLN A 372 4.30 -20.10 -12.74
C GLN A 372 5.64 -20.70 -13.20
N GLU A 373 6.47 -21.14 -12.26
CA GLU A 373 7.74 -21.80 -12.55
C GLU A 373 7.54 -23.12 -13.28
N LYS A 374 6.65 -23.98 -12.76
CA LYS A 374 6.38 -25.32 -13.33
C LYS A 374 5.89 -25.26 -14.77
N TYR A 375 5.05 -24.29 -15.10
CA TYR A 375 4.46 -24.15 -16.42
C TYR A 375 5.16 -23.10 -17.30
N ASN A 376 6.25 -22.52 -16.81
CA ASN A 376 7.00 -21.44 -17.46
C ASN A 376 6.08 -20.34 -18.01
N THR A 377 5.16 -19.85 -17.19
CA THR A 377 4.11 -18.90 -17.58
C THR A 377 4.03 -17.75 -16.59
N ARG A 378 3.57 -16.59 -17.07
CA ARG A 378 3.18 -15.46 -16.21
C ARG A 378 1.70 -15.49 -15.81
N ASN A 379 0.93 -16.40 -16.39
CA ASN A 379 -0.47 -16.57 -16.06
C ASN A 379 -0.63 -17.23 -14.69
N LEU A 380 -1.74 -16.95 -14.05
CA LEU A 380 -2.17 -17.58 -12.80
C LEU A 380 -3.12 -18.75 -13.12
N PRO A 381 -3.25 -19.75 -12.23
CA PRO A 381 -4.21 -20.83 -12.41
C PRO A 381 -5.64 -20.28 -12.44
N GLU A 382 -6.53 -20.95 -13.15
CA GLU A 382 -7.97 -20.61 -13.17
C GLU A 382 -8.66 -21.06 -11.89
N GLU A 383 -8.16 -22.11 -11.26
CA GLU A 383 -8.73 -22.70 -10.06
C GLU A 383 -8.11 -22.15 -8.77
N LYS A 384 -8.88 -22.20 -7.71
CA LYS A 384 -8.41 -21.86 -6.37
C LYS A 384 -7.35 -22.85 -5.87
N ILE A 385 -6.46 -22.37 -5.04
CA ILE A 385 -5.41 -23.17 -4.41
C ILE A 385 -6.00 -23.94 -3.23
N GLY A 386 -6.20 -25.23 -3.41
CA GLY A 386 -6.64 -26.14 -2.33
C GLY A 386 -5.57 -26.57 -1.35
N GLY A 387 -6.01 -27.25 -0.28
CA GLY A 387 -5.12 -27.90 0.69
C GLY A 387 -4.41 -26.94 1.65
N ILE A 388 -4.93 -25.75 1.88
CA ILE A 388 -4.49 -24.86 2.95
C ILE A 388 -5.37 -25.09 4.15
N VAL A 389 -4.77 -25.58 5.22
CA VAL A 389 -5.47 -25.93 6.46
C VAL A 389 -5.53 -24.72 7.37
N PRO A 390 -6.72 -24.18 7.66
CA PRO A 390 -6.86 -23.10 8.62
C PRO A 390 -6.76 -23.63 10.05
N ASN A 391 -6.40 -22.74 10.98
CA ASN A 391 -6.24 -23.04 12.39
C ASN A 391 -6.93 -21.99 13.27
N ASP A 392 -7.05 -22.29 14.57
CA ASP A 392 -7.64 -21.42 15.58
C ASP A 392 -6.61 -21.07 16.64
N ILE A 393 -6.74 -19.87 17.22
CA ILE A 393 -6.03 -19.47 18.43
C ILE A 393 -6.88 -18.49 19.21
N SER A 394 -6.98 -18.69 20.54
CA SER A 394 -7.66 -17.78 21.44
C SER A 394 -6.85 -17.59 22.70
N PHE A 395 -6.50 -16.35 23.02
CA PHE A 395 -5.82 -15.98 24.26
C PHE A 395 -6.79 -15.65 25.40
N ASP A 396 -7.98 -16.24 25.39
CA ASP A 396 -8.94 -16.06 26.47
C ASP A 396 -8.36 -16.57 27.80
N ASN A 397 -8.09 -15.66 28.74
CA ASN A 397 -7.40 -15.92 30.01
C ASN A 397 -5.99 -16.55 29.89
N LYS A 398 -5.38 -16.52 28.73
CA LYS A 398 -4.01 -17.02 28.45
C LYS A 398 -3.11 -15.89 28.02
N SER A 399 -1.80 -16.05 28.28
CA SER A 399 -0.75 -15.12 27.83
C SER A 399 0.27 -15.80 26.93
N LEU A 400 0.44 -17.12 27.04
CA LEU A 400 1.44 -17.85 26.28
C LEU A 400 0.89 -19.17 25.75
N PHE A 401 1.19 -19.45 24.50
CA PHE A 401 1.07 -20.78 23.91
C PHE A 401 2.44 -21.34 23.52
N VAL A 402 2.74 -22.55 24.00
CA VAL A 402 3.90 -23.33 23.55
C VAL A 402 3.45 -24.27 22.44
N VAL A 403 3.99 -24.09 21.23
CA VAL A 403 3.63 -24.85 20.02
C VAL A 403 4.70 -25.90 19.76
N THR A 404 4.33 -27.18 19.85
CA THR A 404 5.25 -28.30 19.57
C THR A 404 4.69 -29.24 18.49
N GLY A 405 5.44 -30.28 18.15
CA GLY A 405 5.04 -31.30 17.17
C GLY A 405 6.07 -31.52 16.07
N PRO A 406 5.78 -32.38 15.08
CA PRO A 406 6.73 -32.82 14.08
C PRO A 406 7.23 -31.66 13.19
N ASN A 407 8.45 -31.81 12.66
CA ASN A 407 8.98 -30.88 11.65
C ASN A 407 8.12 -30.92 10.40
N ASN A 408 7.96 -29.76 9.75
CA ASN A 408 7.03 -29.55 8.64
C ASN A 408 5.56 -29.83 9.00
N GLY A 409 5.17 -29.80 10.29
CA GLY A 409 3.79 -29.94 10.74
C GLY A 409 2.96 -28.64 10.66
N GLY A 410 3.49 -27.57 10.10
CA GLY A 410 2.77 -26.30 9.93
C GLY A 410 3.03 -25.26 11.04
N LYS A 411 3.88 -25.56 12.05
CA LYS A 411 4.14 -24.67 13.21
C LYS A 411 4.57 -23.25 12.81
N THR A 412 5.56 -23.13 11.91
CA THR A 412 6.06 -21.81 11.44
C THR A 412 5.01 -21.06 10.60
N ALA A 413 4.21 -21.77 9.81
CA ALA A 413 3.10 -21.17 9.06
C ALA A 413 2.02 -20.63 10.01
N PHE A 414 1.72 -21.35 11.08
CA PHE A 414 0.78 -20.94 12.11
C PHE A 414 1.18 -19.60 12.77
N VAL A 415 2.42 -19.50 13.26
CA VAL A 415 2.87 -18.26 13.92
C VAL A 415 3.02 -17.10 12.93
N ARG A 416 3.40 -17.40 11.68
CA ARG A 416 3.45 -16.37 10.61
C ARG A 416 2.06 -15.84 10.32
N ALA A 417 1.06 -16.69 10.18
CA ALA A 417 -0.33 -16.30 9.97
C ALA A 417 -0.85 -15.42 11.11
N ALA A 418 -0.53 -15.77 12.37
CA ALA A 418 -0.88 -14.95 13.53
C ALA A 418 -0.21 -13.57 13.46
N GLY A 419 1.07 -13.50 13.15
CA GLY A 419 1.82 -12.23 13.02
C GLY A 419 1.31 -11.37 11.87
N ILE A 420 1.07 -11.94 10.71
CA ILE A 420 0.48 -11.22 9.56
C ILE A 420 -0.90 -10.66 9.94
N SER A 421 -1.70 -11.41 10.70
CA SER A 421 -3.00 -10.94 11.17
C SER A 421 -2.88 -9.71 12.06
N VAL A 422 -1.89 -9.64 12.96
CA VAL A 422 -1.64 -8.45 13.81
C VAL A 422 -1.27 -7.24 12.95
N ILE A 423 -0.37 -7.41 11.96
CA ILE A 423 0.08 -6.31 11.10
C ILE A 423 -1.07 -5.79 10.23
N PHE A 424 -1.83 -6.67 9.58
CA PHE A 424 -2.98 -6.27 8.75
C PHE A 424 -4.07 -5.60 9.58
N PHE A 425 -4.35 -6.12 10.77
CA PHE A 425 -5.27 -5.49 11.71
C PHE A 425 -4.82 -4.09 12.12
N GLY A 426 -3.55 -3.91 12.49
CA GLY A 426 -2.98 -2.61 12.82
C GLY A 426 -3.02 -1.62 11.65
N ALA A 427 -3.02 -2.11 10.42
CA ALA A 427 -3.23 -1.31 9.21
C ALA A 427 -4.71 -0.96 8.95
N GLY A 428 -5.66 -1.51 9.71
CA GLY A 428 -7.10 -1.43 9.46
C GLY A 428 -7.57 -2.29 8.30
N ALA A 429 -6.73 -3.21 7.79
CA ALA A 429 -7.08 -4.12 6.70
C ALA A 429 -7.84 -5.36 7.22
N PRO A 430 -8.59 -6.08 6.35
CA PRO A 430 -9.11 -7.39 6.71
C PRO A 430 -7.98 -8.39 6.90
N VAL A 431 -8.22 -9.42 7.72
CA VAL A 431 -7.29 -10.51 7.98
C VAL A 431 -7.74 -11.79 7.31
N PHE A 432 -6.80 -12.69 7.02
CA PHE A 432 -7.05 -13.98 6.37
C PHE A 432 -7.57 -15.01 7.38
N ALA A 433 -8.81 -14.83 7.79
CA ALA A 433 -9.49 -15.63 8.81
C ALA A 433 -11.01 -15.54 8.62
N LYS A 434 -11.73 -16.54 9.15
CA LYS A 434 -13.20 -16.54 9.15
C LYS A 434 -13.80 -15.58 10.18
N LYS A 435 -13.18 -15.50 11.37
CA LYS A 435 -13.54 -14.58 12.44
C LYS A 435 -12.31 -14.13 13.18
N ALA A 436 -12.28 -12.87 13.57
CA ALA A 436 -11.20 -12.33 14.38
C ALA A 436 -11.72 -11.28 15.37
N LYS A 437 -11.09 -11.24 16.54
CA LYS A 437 -11.34 -10.32 17.62
C LYS A 437 -10.00 -9.93 18.23
N MET A 438 -9.63 -8.66 18.11
CA MET A 438 -8.29 -8.19 18.46
C MET A 438 -8.33 -6.86 19.20
N SER A 439 -7.37 -6.67 20.09
CA SER A 439 -7.21 -5.42 20.81
C SER A 439 -6.51 -4.36 19.97
N ALA A 440 -7.04 -3.14 19.98
CA ALA A 440 -6.34 -1.98 19.44
C ALA A 440 -4.98 -1.80 20.15
N GLY A 441 -3.98 -1.35 19.40
CA GLY A 441 -2.66 -1.07 19.94
C GLY A 441 -1.74 -2.28 20.12
N LEU A 442 -2.12 -3.48 19.66
CA LEU A 442 -1.20 -4.62 19.65
C LEU A 442 0.10 -4.26 18.94
N ASN A 443 1.22 -4.51 19.63
CA ASN A 443 2.57 -4.24 19.17
C ASN A 443 3.29 -5.58 18.93
N ILE A 444 3.65 -5.87 17.69
CA ILE A 444 4.22 -7.15 17.33
C ILE A 444 5.74 -7.16 17.45
N HIS A 445 6.27 -8.22 18.04
CA HIS A 445 7.68 -8.52 18.12
C HIS A 445 7.92 -9.95 17.65
N SER A 446 8.99 -10.19 16.91
CA SER A 446 9.35 -11.53 16.46
C SER A 446 10.81 -11.85 16.77
N HIS A 447 11.08 -13.13 17.02
CA HIS A 447 12.42 -13.69 17.07
C HIS A 447 12.41 -15.05 16.38
N PHE A 448 12.98 -15.09 15.18
CA PHE A 448 13.17 -16.31 14.39
C PHE A 448 14.66 -16.67 14.38
N THR A 449 14.97 -17.96 14.49
CA THR A 449 16.36 -18.41 14.33
C THR A 449 16.86 -18.03 12.94
N ALA A 450 18.05 -17.41 12.87
CA ALA A 450 18.67 -17.02 11.63
C ALA A 450 19.11 -18.27 10.83
N ASN A 451 18.88 -18.26 9.50
CA ASN A 451 19.42 -19.26 8.59
C ASN A 451 20.95 -19.25 8.62
N GLU A 452 21.57 -20.41 8.49
CA GLU A 452 23.00 -20.68 8.73
C GLU A 452 24.02 -19.92 7.86
N THR A 453 23.59 -19.08 6.91
CA THR A 453 24.46 -18.53 5.86
C THR A 453 25.36 -17.36 6.27
N HIS A 454 25.18 -16.76 7.47
CA HIS A 454 25.90 -15.52 7.85
C HIS A 454 26.51 -15.48 9.27
N ILE A 455 26.62 -16.60 9.99
CA ILE A 455 27.05 -16.57 11.40
C ILE A 455 28.45 -17.14 11.57
N LYS A 456 29.37 -16.32 12.09
CA LYS A 456 30.68 -16.76 12.60
C LYS A 456 30.48 -17.72 13.79
N GLU A 457 31.17 -18.85 13.80
CA GLU A 457 30.97 -20.01 14.71
C GLU A 457 31.09 -19.72 16.22
N SER A 458 31.61 -18.57 16.63
CA SER A 458 31.96 -18.30 18.05
C SER A 458 30.92 -17.48 18.83
N GLY A 459 29.75 -17.20 18.29
CA GLY A 459 28.80 -16.26 18.89
C GLY A 459 27.31 -16.59 18.79
N ARG A 460 26.91 -17.74 18.24
CA ARG A 460 25.48 -18.03 17.93
C ARG A 460 24.52 -17.79 19.11
N LEU A 461 24.80 -18.35 20.25
CA LEU A 461 23.94 -18.19 21.45
C LEU A 461 23.98 -16.75 21.96
N GLN A 462 25.13 -16.10 21.93
CA GLN A 462 25.27 -14.71 22.38
C GLN A 462 24.52 -13.73 21.46
N ASP A 463 24.60 -13.92 20.15
CA ASP A 463 23.87 -13.09 19.18
C ASP A 463 22.36 -13.31 19.29
N GLU A 464 21.94 -14.57 19.52
CA GLU A 464 20.55 -14.92 19.78
C GLU A 464 20.01 -14.24 21.05
N LEU A 465 20.76 -14.32 22.15
CA LEU A 465 20.42 -13.66 23.42
C LEU A 465 20.39 -12.13 23.29
N ASN A 466 21.32 -11.54 22.54
CA ASN A 466 21.33 -10.10 22.28
C ASN A 466 20.07 -9.64 21.51
N ARG A 467 19.65 -10.38 20.50
CA ARG A 467 18.41 -10.12 19.77
C ARG A 467 17.19 -10.27 20.67
N LEU A 468 17.11 -11.35 21.44
CA LEU A 468 16.02 -11.56 22.39
C LEU A 468 15.95 -10.46 23.46
N ASN A 469 17.10 -9.99 23.95
CA ASN A 469 17.18 -8.85 24.88
C ASN A 469 16.62 -7.56 24.22
N GLY A 470 16.87 -7.36 22.92
CA GLY A 470 16.24 -6.29 22.14
C GLY A 470 14.71 -6.39 22.15
N VAL A 471 14.18 -7.58 21.88
CA VAL A 471 12.74 -7.86 21.95
C VAL A 471 12.17 -7.54 23.33
N ILE A 472 12.78 -8.05 24.41
CA ILE A 472 12.33 -7.77 25.80
C ILE A 472 12.29 -6.27 26.09
N LYS A 473 13.32 -5.52 25.70
CA LYS A 473 13.40 -4.07 25.94
C LYS A 473 12.35 -3.27 25.19
N SER A 474 11.87 -3.77 24.05
CA SER A 474 10.84 -3.13 23.25
C SER A 474 9.43 -3.52 23.65
N CYS A 475 9.23 -4.55 24.48
CA CYS A 475 7.92 -5.00 24.95
C CYS A 475 7.21 -3.96 25.84
N ASP A 476 5.90 -3.96 25.74
CA ASP A 476 4.96 -3.19 26.56
C ASP A 476 3.71 -4.02 26.92
N ASN A 477 2.73 -3.41 27.57
CA ASN A 477 1.49 -4.08 27.99
C ASN A 477 0.57 -4.49 26.83
N PHE A 478 0.91 -4.17 25.59
CA PHE A 478 0.17 -4.55 24.39
C PHE A 478 1.03 -5.38 23.43
N SER A 479 2.08 -6.04 23.95
CA SER A 479 3.00 -6.82 23.12
C SER A 479 2.40 -8.14 22.69
N PHE A 480 2.49 -8.43 21.38
CA PHE A 480 2.29 -9.74 20.78
C PHE A 480 3.65 -10.28 20.31
N ILE A 481 4.12 -11.34 20.96
CA ILE A 481 5.48 -11.86 20.82
C ILE A 481 5.45 -13.19 20.08
N ILE A 482 6.24 -13.31 19.02
CA ILE A 482 6.44 -14.58 18.30
C ILE A 482 7.87 -15.04 18.50
N LEU A 483 8.03 -16.22 19.09
CA LEU A 483 9.31 -16.90 19.21
C LEU A 483 9.27 -18.17 18.35
N ASN A 484 10.12 -18.25 17.33
CA ASN A 484 10.18 -19.42 16.46
C ASN A 484 11.53 -20.10 16.57
N GLU A 485 11.54 -21.27 17.24
CA GLU A 485 12.72 -22.09 17.52
C GLU A 485 13.82 -21.35 18.30
N THR A 486 13.45 -20.33 19.07
CA THR A 486 14.35 -19.62 19.97
C THR A 486 15.00 -20.60 20.95
N PHE A 487 16.29 -20.44 21.23
CA PHE A 487 17.16 -21.33 22.00
C PHE A 487 17.48 -22.66 21.33
N ALA A 488 17.18 -22.87 20.05
CA ALA A 488 17.52 -24.11 19.34
C ALA A 488 19.04 -24.37 19.25
N GLY A 489 19.86 -23.34 19.42
CA GLY A 489 21.33 -23.43 19.40
C GLY A 489 21.94 -23.99 20.69
N THR A 490 21.13 -24.42 21.71
CA THR A 490 21.62 -24.98 22.98
C THR A 490 20.95 -26.32 23.31
N ASN A 491 21.36 -26.94 24.43
CA ASN A 491 20.71 -28.18 24.89
C ASN A 491 19.37 -27.89 25.59
N SER A 492 18.50 -28.90 25.69
CA SER A 492 17.14 -28.76 26.20
C SER A 492 17.05 -28.26 27.65
N ILE A 493 18.03 -28.57 28.50
CA ILE A 493 18.06 -28.13 29.92
C ILE A 493 18.35 -26.63 29.98
N LYS A 494 19.38 -26.19 29.24
CA LYS A 494 19.70 -24.74 29.15
C LYS A 494 18.60 -23.95 28.48
N ALA A 495 17.96 -24.51 27.42
CA ALA A 495 16.83 -23.89 26.76
C ALA A 495 15.65 -23.65 27.70
N LEU A 496 15.36 -24.64 28.60
CA LEU A 496 14.31 -24.49 29.60
C LEU A 496 14.64 -23.35 30.59
N ALA A 497 15.88 -23.32 31.14
CA ALA A 497 16.29 -22.26 32.07
C ALA A 497 16.20 -20.86 31.42
N LEU A 498 16.66 -20.73 30.17
CA LEU A 498 16.56 -19.45 29.42
C LEU A 498 15.11 -19.04 29.14
N PHE A 499 14.24 -20.03 28.90
CA PHE A 499 12.81 -19.79 28.72
C PHE A 499 12.14 -19.30 30.00
N GLU A 500 12.50 -19.90 31.16
CA GLU A 500 12.01 -19.47 32.48
C GLU A 500 12.47 -18.03 32.81
N ASP A 501 13.76 -17.71 32.57
CA ASP A 501 14.28 -16.35 32.72
C ASP A 501 13.56 -15.34 31.81
N PHE A 502 13.26 -15.71 30.56
CA PHE A 502 12.49 -14.92 29.64
C PHE A 502 11.08 -14.62 30.17
N LEU A 503 10.38 -15.65 30.66
CA LEU A 503 9.04 -15.49 31.25
C LEU A 503 9.07 -14.59 32.48
N GLN A 504 10.07 -14.73 33.36
CA GLN A 504 10.24 -13.85 34.53
C GLN A 504 10.46 -12.40 34.12
N SER A 505 11.20 -12.16 33.03
CA SER A 505 11.43 -10.80 32.50
C SER A 505 10.13 -10.12 32.04
N LEU A 506 9.14 -10.90 31.61
CA LEU A 506 7.83 -10.40 31.16
C LEU A 506 6.77 -10.38 32.27
N ALA A 507 7.11 -10.82 33.50
CA ALA A 507 6.14 -11.04 34.60
C ALA A 507 5.30 -9.80 34.96
N ASN A 508 5.82 -8.60 34.75
CA ASN A 508 5.19 -7.32 35.14
C ASN A 508 4.46 -6.63 33.99
N ILE A 509 4.39 -7.23 32.80
CA ILE A 509 3.66 -6.70 31.66
C ILE A 509 2.55 -7.66 31.21
N ASN A 510 1.49 -7.09 30.64
CA ASN A 510 0.48 -7.88 29.93
C ASN A 510 1.03 -8.16 28.52
N PHE A 511 1.20 -9.42 28.18
CA PHE A 511 1.71 -9.82 26.87
C PHE A 511 0.95 -11.01 26.32
N LEU A 512 0.99 -11.17 25.01
CA LEU A 512 0.56 -12.38 24.33
C LEU A 512 1.78 -12.97 23.62
N CYS A 513 2.03 -14.27 23.80
CA CYS A 513 3.21 -14.91 23.22
C CYS A 513 2.85 -16.25 22.59
N VAL A 514 3.37 -16.50 21.39
CA VAL A 514 3.38 -17.82 20.76
C VAL A 514 4.83 -18.28 20.61
N TYR A 515 5.19 -19.34 21.30
CA TYR A 515 6.52 -19.92 21.29
C TYR A 515 6.54 -21.26 20.58
N VAL A 516 7.13 -21.32 19.42
CA VAL A 516 7.36 -22.57 18.68
C VAL A 516 8.69 -23.19 19.13
N THR A 517 8.65 -24.45 19.53
CA THR A 517 9.86 -25.18 19.93
C THR A 517 9.78 -26.67 19.60
N HIS A 518 10.95 -27.30 19.46
CA HIS A 518 11.08 -28.74 19.41
C HIS A 518 11.51 -29.36 20.78
N PHE A 519 11.71 -28.52 21.79
CA PHE A 519 12.06 -28.97 23.13
C PHE A 519 10.82 -29.39 23.93
N HIS A 520 10.57 -30.69 24.02
CA HIS A 520 9.39 -31.21 24.70
C HIS A 520 9.39 -30.91 26.22
N ASN A 521 10.56 -30.79 26.87
CA ASN A 521 10.66 -30.44 28.29
C ASN A 521 9.98 -29.09 28.61
N ILE A 522 10.02 -28.13 27.71
CA ILE A 522 9.32 -26.83 27.86
C ILE A 522 7.80 -27.05 27.84
N ALA A 523 7.28 -27.84 26.89
CA ALA A 523 5.86 -28.16 26.82
C ALA A 523 5.37 -28.94 28.06
N PHE A 524 6.16 -29.88 28.57
CA PHE A 524 5.82 -30.64 29.79
C PHE A 524 5.83 -29.74 31.03
N CYS A 525 6.77 -28.78 31.17
CA CYS A 525 6.76 -27.81 32.25
C CYS A 525 5.50 -26.95 32.26
N VAL A 526 5.00 -26.55 31.09
CA VAL A 526 3.75 -25.80 30.96
C VAL A 526 2.53 -26.62 31.35
N GLU A 527 2.55 -27.95 31.06
CA GLU A 527 1.47 -28.87 31.45
C GLU A 527 1.50 -29.17 32.94
N ASP A 528 2.68 -29.37 33.53
CA ASP A 528 2.85 -29.64 34.97
C ASP A 528 2.89 -28.35 35.78
N LYS A 529 1.70 -27.72 35.93
CA LYS A 529 1.51 -26.49 36.69
C LYS A 529 1.90 -26.56 38.16
N THR A 530 2.15 -27.78 38.68
CA THR A 530 2.51 -28.00 40.07
C THR A 530 4.02 -27.98 40.31
N ALA A 531 4.84 -28.26 39.31
CA ALA A 531 6.28 -28.40 39.46
C ALA A 531 7.02 -27.07 39.68
N GLY A 532 6.46 -25.93 39.25
CA GLY A 532 7.12 -24.61 39.31
C GLY A 532 6.53 -23.64 40.32
N GLY A 533 5.34 -23.86 40.87
CA GLY A 533 4.70 -22.99 41.87
C GLY A 533 4.47 -21.52 41.47
N GLN A 534 4.73 -21.17 40.21
CA GLN A 534 4.69 -19.79 39.72
C GLN A 534 3.37 -19.51 38.99
N LYS A 535 2.70 -18.39 39.34
CA LYS A 535 1.46 -17.93 38.73
C LYS A 535 1.54 -17.75 37.19
N LEU A 536 2.73 -17.66 36.62
CA LEU A 536 2.94 -17.49 35.18
C LEU A 536 2.48 -18.70 34.37
N TYR A 537 2.70 -19.90 34.86
CA TYR A 537 2.29 -21.12 34.15
C TYR A 537 0.78 -21.34 34.13
N ASP A 538 0.02 -20.72 35.04
CA ASP A 538 -1.45 -20.77 35.01
C ASP A 538 -2.04 -20.09 33.77
N LYS A 539 -1.32 -19.12 33.19
CA LYS A 539 -1.68 -18.42 31.96
C LYS A 539 -1.06 -19.02 30.70
N CYS A 540 -0.31 -20.13 30.85
CA CYS A 540 0.32 -20.82 29.73
C CYS A 540 -0.50 -22.04 29.31
N ASP A 541 -0.42 -22.39 28.02
CA ASP A 541 -1.03 -23.61 27.50
C ASP A 541 -0.23 -24.18 26.32
N ASN A 542 -0.51 -25.44 25.95
CA ASN A 542 0.15 -26.14 24.87
C ASN A 542 -0.73 -26.21 23.61
N LEU A 543 -0.12 -26.06 22.46
CA LEU A 543 -0.69 -26.34 21.15
C LEU A 543 0.20 -27.35 20.42
N ILE A 544 -0.39 -28.39 19.87
CA ILE A 544 0.36 -29.47 19.23
C ILE A 544 -0.01 -29.56 17.76
N ALA A 545 1.01 -29.57 16.88
CA ALA A 545 0.81 -29.92 15.47
C ALA A 545 0.54 -31.44 15.38
N VAL A 546 -0.70 -31.81 15.08
CA VAL A 546 -1.15 -33.20 15.12
C VAL A 546 -0.90 -33.93 13.80
N MET A 547 -0.61 -35.24 13.93
CA MET A 547 -0.57 -36.18 12.82
C MET A 547 -1.82 -37.04 12.81
N ASP A 548 -2.20 -37.55 11.68
CA ASP A 548 -3.18 -38.61 11.58
C ASP A 548 -2.56 -39.91 12.09
N ASN A 549 -3.13 -40.49 13.15
CA ASN A 549 -2.57 -41.63 13.82
C ASN A 549 -2.59 -42.94 13.00
N GLU A 550 -3.50 -43.05 12.02
CA GLU A 550 -3.63 -44.25 11.21
C GLU A 550 -2.72 -44.19 9.98
N SER A 551 -2.66 -43.06 9.30
CA SER A 551 -1.88 -42.89 8.05
C SER A 551 -0.47 -42.35 8.28
N GLY A 552 -0.16 -41.79 9.45
CA GLY A 552 1.09 -41.09 9.74
C GLY A 552 1.26 -39.80 8.91
N VAL A 553 0.15 -39.31 8.32
CA VAL A 553 0.14 -38.08 7.46
C VAL A 553 0.01 -36.85 8.35
N ARG A 554 0.71 -35.77 7.98
CA ARG A 554 0.58 -34.47 8.64
C ARG A 554 -0.76 -33.86 8.34
N THR A 555 -1.52 -33.53 9.40
CA THR A 555 -2.82 -32.88 9.25
C THR A 555 -2.73 -31.37 9.06
N TYR A 556 -1.59 -30.75 9.39
CA TYR A 556 -1.36 -29.31 9.49
C TYR A 556 -2.32 -28.60 10.47
N ARG A 557 -3.06 -29.36 11.28
CA ARG A 557 -3.88 -28.85 12.38
C ARG A 557 -3.03 -28.67 13.62
N ILE A 558 -3.21 -27.54 14.28
CA ILE A 558 -2.55 -27.20 15.55
C ILE A 558 -3.64 -27.11 16.62
N LEU A 559 -3.65 -28.03 17.57
CA LEU A 559 -4.75 -28.22 18.51
C LEU A 559 -4.29 -28.13 19.96
N PRO A 560 -5.16 -27.67 20.89
CA PRO A 560 -4.88 -27.65 22.33
C PRO A 560 -4.97 -29.08 22.94
N VAL A 561 -3.94 -29.86 22.73
CA VAL A 561 -3.82 -31.23 23.26
C VAL A 561 -2.57 -31.36 24.11
N LYS A 562 -2.54 -32.37 24.99
CA LYS A 562 -1.40 -32.59 25.86
C LYS A 562 -0.17 -33.05 25.09
N PRO A 563 1.05 -32.61 25.49
CA PRO A 563 2.28 -33.11 24.91
C PRO A 563 2.41 -34.61 25.15
N SER A 564 2.87 -35.34 24.14
CA SER A 564 3.14 -36.78 24.25
C SER A 564 4.64 -37.06 24.21
N ASP A 565 5.06 -38.12 24.93
CA ASP A 565 6.46 -38.58 24.93
C ASP A 565 6.89 -39.26 23.63
N THR A 566 5.98 -39.41 22.66
CA THR A 566 6.28 -40.06 21.38
C THR A 566 7.17 -39.17 20.54
N SER A 567 8.43 -39.57 20.45
CA SER A 567 9.40 -38.94 19.54
C SER A 567 9.01 -39.28 18.10
N TYR A 568 8.50 -38.33 17.37
CA TYR A 568 8.22 -38.44 15.92
C TYR A 568 9.48 -38.80 15.09
N SER A 569 10.67 -38.76 15.69
CA SER A 569 11.91 -39.17 15.04
C SER A 569 11.92 -40.70 14.77
N LYS A 570 11.24 -41.53 15.58
CA LYS A 570 11.11 -42.96 15.29
C LYS A 570 10.34 -43.23 14.00
N ASP A 571 9.26 -42.49 13.75
CA ASP A 571 8.44 -42.66 12.56
C ASP A 571 9.20 -42.25 11.28
N ILE A 572 10.05 -41.22 11.38
CA ILE A 572 10.93 -40.79 10.28
C ILE A 572 11.97 -41.87 10.00
N VAL A 573 12.59 -42.42 11.05
CA VAL A 573 13.58 -43.52 10.96
C VAL A 573 12.96 -44.73 10.27
N ILE A 574 11.75 -45.13 10.67
CA ILE A 574 11.00 -46.23 10.06
C ILE A 574 10.67 -45.95 8.58
N LYS A 575 10.16 -44.75 8.29
CA LYS A 575 9.78 -44.34 6.93
C LYS A 575 10.98 -44.35 5.96
N HIS A 576 12.16 -44.01 6.44
CA HIS A 576 13.38 -44.02 5.64
C HIS A 576 14.15 -45.35 5.63
N GLY A 577 13.56 -46.40 6.16
CA GLY A 577 14.18 -47.73 6.16
C GLY A 577 15.36 -47.85 7.10
N LEU A 578 15.46 -46.99 8.11
CA LEU A 578 16.59 -46.90 9.04
C LEU A 578 16.24 -47.44 10.45
N SER A 579 15.06 -48.06 10.62
CA SER A 579 14.79 -48.78 11.88
C SER A 579 15.75 -49.96 12.02
N TRP A 580 16.01 -50.36 13.25
CA TRP A 580 16.92 -51.46 13.51
C TRP A 580 16.52 -52.75 12.77
N GLU A 581 15.23 -53.07 12.71
CA GLU A 581 14.71 -54.23 11.97
C GLU A 581 14.96 -54.07 10.45
N GLN A 582 14.72 -52.89 9.92
CA GLN A 582 14.95 -52.59 8.50
C GLN A 582 16.44 -52.58 8.15
N LEU A 583 17.28 -52.01 9.02
CA LEU A 583 18.73 -52.05 8.85
C LEU A 583 19.28 -53.47 8.92
N LYS A 584 18.82 -54.30 9.87
CA LYS A 584 19.15 -55.73 9.93
C LYS A 584 18.81 -56.47 8.63
N ALA A 585 17.60 -56.23 8.11
CA ALA A 585 17.16 -56.87 6.88
C ALA A 585 18.00 -56.38 5.66
N ASN A 586 18.26 -55.07 5.58
CA ASN A 586 19.01 -54.47 4.45
C ASN A 586 20.49 -54.86 4.46
N LEU A 587 21.10 -54.99 5.64
CA LEU A 587 22.51 -55.35 5.81
C LEU A 587 22.76 -56.86 5.84
N ARG A 588 21.71 -57.70 5.75
CA ARG A 588 21.77 -59.16 5.84
C ARG A 588 22.56 -59.65 7.06
N ILE A 589 22.46 -58.89 8.16
CA ILE A 589 23.06 -59.31 9.44
C ILE A 589 22.17 -60.41 9.99
N GLY A 590 22.66 -61.66 9.87
CA GLY A 590 22.01 -62.80 10.51
C GLY A 590 21.98 -62.64 12.02
N ASP A 591 21.04 -63.31 12.68
CA ASP A 591 20.90 -63.29 14.14
C ASP A 591 22.26 -63.65 14.82
N LEU A 592 22.83 -62.57 15.44
CA LEU A 592 23.92 -62.76 16.43
C LEU A 592 23.34 -63.08 17.78
#